data_c000d575d47dabf1d9a37381fe5c452a
#
_entry.id   c000d575d47dabf1d9a37381fe5c452a
#
_cell.length_a   1.000
_cell.length_b   1.000
_cell.length_c   1.000
_cell.angle_alpha   90.00
_cell.angle_beta   90.00
_cell.angle_gamma   90.00
#
_symmetry.space_group_name_H-M   'P 1'
#
loop_
_entity.id
_entity.type
_entity.pdbx_description
1 polymer ?
#
loop_
_entity_poly.entity_id
_entity_poly.type
_entity_poly.pdbx_seq_one_letter_code
_entity_poly.pdbx_strand_id
1 'polypeptide(L)'
;RPVICFVDTPGAFCGMEAEERGQGEAIARNLYEMSALKVPVLSIVIGEGGSGGALALAVADEVWMMENAVYSVLSPEGFASILWKDSKRASEAAGVMRLTAADLKELKVIEEIICEPEVYREDTMVPVLCELEEKMEHFLEQYGSLSEKQLTDRRYDRFRRM
;
A
#
# COMPACT_ATOMS: atom_id res chain seq x y z
N ARG A 1 -16.95 -11.44 4.93
CA ARG A 1 -16.21 -10.63 5.91
C ARG A 1 -15.28 -9.71 5.16
N PRO A 2 -15.12 -8.43 5.54
CA PRO A 2 -14.13 -7.54 4.93
C PRO A 2 -12.71 -8.05 5.17
N VAL A 3 -11.78 -7.60 4.34
CA VAL A 3 -10.34 -7.86 4.47
C VAL A 3 -9.65 -6.54 4.76
N ILE A 4 -8.84 -6.49 5.82
CA ILE A 4 -8.00 -5.33 6.17
C ILE A 4 -6.56 -5.83 6.20
N CYS A 5 -5.69 -5.19 5.40
CA CYS A 5 -4.28 -5.50 5.33
C CYS A 5 -3.46 -4.36 5.95
N PHE A 6 -2.61 -4.67 6.90
CA PHE A 6 -1.57 -3.77 7.36
C PHE A 6 -0.28 -4.11 6.61
N VAL A 7 0.26 -3.15 5.89
CA VAL A 7 1.39 -3.36 4.97
C VAL A 7 2.65 -2.73 5.55
N ASP A 8 3.63 -3.58 5.85
CA ASP A 8 4.97 -3.19 6.24
C ASP A 8 5.95 -4.23 5.69
N THR A 9 6.47 -3.98 4.51
CA THR A 9 7.38 -4.88 3.81
C THR A 9 8.32 -4.12 2.86
N PRO A 10 9.62 -4.39 2.89
CA PRO A 10 10.57 -3.80 1.94
C PRO A 10 10.38 -4.32 0.50
N GLY A 11 9.50 -5.30 0.31
CA GLY A 11 9.22 -5.95 -0.96
C GLY A 11 9.54 -7.43 -0.98
N ALA A 12 9.51 -8.01 -2.17
CA ALA A 12 9.87 -9.40 -2.38
C ALA A 12 11.37 -9.61 -2.11
N PHE A 13 11.70 -10.64 -1.34
CA PHE A 13 13.10 -10.96 -1.05
C PHE A 13 13.82 -11.43 -2.33
N CYS A 14 14.90 -10.77 -2.69
CA CYS A 14 15.72 -11.09 -3.86
C CYS A 14 16.75 -12.19 -3.54
N GLY A 15 16.31 -13.42 -3.44
CA GLY A 15 17.17 -14.56 -3.14
C GLY A 15 16.70 -15.84 -3.81
N MET A 16 17.66 -16.69 -4.17
CA MET A 16 17.41 -17.95 -4.88
C MET A 16 16.41 -18.85 -4.13
N GLU A 17 16.55 -18.96 -2.79
CA GLU A 17 15.61 -19.74 -2.00
C GLU A 17 14.16 -19.22 -2.04
N ALA A 18 13.98 -17.90 -2.16
CA ALA A 18 12.64 -17.31 -2.28
C ALA A 18 12.03 -17.63 -3.65
N GLU A 19 12.82 -17.55 -4.71
CA GLU A 19 12.40 -17.95 -6.05
C GLU A 19 12.08 -19.45 -6.14
N GLU A 20 12.90 -20.31 -5.57
CA GLU A 20 12.66 -21.76 -5.50
C GLU A 20 11.38 -22.11 -4.73
N ARG A 21 11.01 -21.30 -3.73
CA ARG A 21 9.77 -21.45 -2.97
C ARG A 21 8.55 -20.83 -3.64
N GLY A 22 8.71 -20.27 -4.84
CA GLY A 22 7.61 -19.73 -5.64
C GLY A 22 7.10 -18.37 -5.18
N GLN A 23 7.97 -17.49 -4.65
CA GLN A 23 7.60 -16.16 -4.19
C GLN A 23 6.92 -15.34 -5.30
N GLY A 24 7.46 -15.37 -6.51
CA GLY A 24 6.88 -14.66 -7.66
C GLY A 24 5.47 -15.15 -7.98
N GLU A 25 5.25 -16.46 -7.97
CA GLU A 25 3.92 -17.08 -8.14
C GLU A 25 2.95 -16.67 -7.02
N ALA A 26 3.42 -16.65 -5.77
CA ALA A 26 2.59 -16.25 -4.63
C ALA A 26 2.13 -14.79 -4.76
N ILE A 27 3.02 -13.88 -5.17
CA ILE A 27 2.67 -12.47 -5.44
C ILE A 27 1.64 -12.38 -6.57
N ALA A 28 1.91 -13.03 -7.70
CA ALA A 28 1.02 -13.02 -8.86
C ALA A 28 -0.38 -13.56 -8.51
N ARG A 29 -0.44 -14.64 -7.74
CA ARG A 29 -1.68 -15.24 -7.28
C ARG A 29 -2.44 -14.31 -6.32
N ASN A 30 -1.75 -13.65 -5.40
CA ASN A 30 -2.37 -12.66 -4.52
C ASN A 30 -2.98 -11.51 -5.31
N LEU A 31 -2.29 -10.96 -6.31
CA LEU A 31 -2.84 -9.91 -7.18
C LEU A 31 -4.14 -10.37 -7.84
N TYR A 32 -4.16 -11.59 -8.37
CA TYR A 32 -5.33 -12.16 -9.02
C TYR A 32 -6.49 -12.37 -8.04
N GLU A 33 -6.24 -13.04 -6.92
CA GLU A 33 -7.28 -13.36 -5.91
C GLU A 33 -7.82 -12.09 -5.24
N MET A 34 -6.95 -11.16 -4.83
CA MET A 34 -7.35 -9.90 -4.21
C MET A 34 -8.22 -9.04 -5.15
N SER A 35 -7.87 -9.00 -6.44
CA SER A 35 -8.66 -8.24 -7.43
C SER A 35 -10.09 -8.77 -7.56
N ALA A 36 -10.29 -10.07 -7.39
CA ALA A 36 -11.56 -10.77 -7.55
C ALA A 36 -12.40 -10.88 -6.26
N LEU A 37 -11.89 -10.43 -5.12
CA LEU A 37 -12.60 -10.49 -3.85
C LEU A 37 -13.92 -9.72 -3.90
N LYS A 38 -14.98 -10.38 -3.49
CA LYS A 38 -16.37 -9.86 -3.48
C LYS A 38 -16.78 -9.28 -2.13
N VAL A 39 -15.78 -8.80 -1.39
CA VAL A 39 -15.94 -8.18 -0.07
C VAL A 39 -15.13 -6.90 -0.03
N PRO A 40 -15.44 -5.96 0.88
CA PRO A 40 -14.61 -4.76 1.07
C PRO A 40 -13.17 -5.14 1.40
N VAL A 41 -12.22 -4.49 0.74
CA VAL A 41 -10.78 -4.66 0.96
C VAL A 41 -10.15 -3.31 1.23
N LEU A 42 -9.52 -3.16 2.37
CA LEU A 42 -8.77 -1.98 2.78
C LEU A 42 -7.30 -2.37 2.99
N SER A 43 -6.38 -1.58 2.46
CA SER A 43 -4.95 -1.75 2.76
C SER A 43 -4.39 -0.48 3.39
N ILE A 44 -3.62 -0.63 4.46
CA ILE A 44 -3.03 0.47 5.21
C ILE A 44 -1.52 0.26 5.25
N VAL A 45 -0.78 1.13 4.57
CA VAL A 45 0.70 1.10 4.62
C VAL A 45 1.15 1.77 5.90
N ILE A 46 1.73 0.99 6.82
CA ILE A 46 2.10 1.44 8.16
C ILE A 46 3.60 1.74 8.34
N GLY A 47 4.41 1.43 7.31
CA GLY A 47 5.85 1.63 7.30
C GLY A 47 6.37 1.57 5.88
N GLU A 48 7.08 0.50 5.52
CA GLU A 48 7.55 0.31 4.15
C GLU A 48 6.51 -0.41 3.29
N GLY A 49 6.13 0.20 2.17
CA GLY A 49 5.33 -0.41 1.12
C GLY A 49 6.18 -0.68 -0.13
N GLY A 50 6.95 -1.78 -0.13
CA GLY A 50 7.92 -2.08 -1.18
C GLY A 50 7.38 -2.98 -2.29
N SER A 51 7.47 -2.52 -3.53
CA SER A 51 7.40 -3.30 -4.75
C SER A 51 6.19 -4.27 -4.84
N GLY A 52 6.37 -5.43 -5.46
CA GLY A 52 5.35 -6.46 -5.62
C GLY A 52 4.86 -7.06 -4.30
N GLY A 53 5.70 -7.06 -3.25
CA GLY A 53 5.30 -7.52 -1.91
C GLY A 53 4.20 -6.65 -1.33
N ALA A 54 4.35 -5.34 -1.38
CA ALA A 54 3.32 -4.40 -0.93
C ALA A 54 2.11 -4.41 -1.87
N LEU A 55 2.32 -4.40 -3.20
CA LEU A 55 1.24 -4.40 -4.17
C LEU A 55 0.35 -5.64 -4.02
N ALA A 56 0.92 -6.80 -3.71
CA ALA A 56 0.17 -8.04 -3.47
C ALA A 56 -0.87 -7.93 -2.34
N LEU A 57 -0.69 -6.98 -1.43
CA LEU A 57 -1.62 -6.67 -0.34
C LEU A 57 -2.44 -5.40 -0.60
N ALA A 58 -1.99 -4.53 -1.50
CA ALA A 58 -2.59 -3.23 -1.79
C ALA A 58 -3.54 -3.21 -2.99
N VAL A 59 -3.89 -4.38 -3.56
CA VAL A 59 -5.00 -4.49 -4.51
C VAL A 59 -6.32 -4.45 -3.72
N ALA A 60 -6.72 -3.24 -3.36
CA ALA A 60 -7.79 -2.94 -2.43
C ALA A 60 -8.79 -1.93 -3.00
N ASP A 61 -9.93 -1.77 -2.34
CA ASP A 61 -10.94 -0.75 -2.67
C ASP A 61 -10.44 0.65 -2.28
N GLU A 62 -9.68 0.73 -1.16
CA GLU A 62 -8.91 1.89 -0.75
C GLU A 62 -7.53 1.48 -0.24
N VAL A 63 -6.56 2.37 -0.42
CA VAL A 63 -5.23 2.28 0.19
C VAL A 63 -4.99 3.52 1.03
N TRP A 64 -4.73 3.34 2.29
CA TRP A 64 -4.37 4.40 3.23
C TRP A 64 -2.90 4.31 3.58
N MET A 65 -2.32 5.39 4.05
CA MET A 65 -0.92 5.40 4.50
C MET A 65 -0.78 6.17 5.81
N MET A 66 0.08 5.67 6.68
CA MET A 66 0.63 6.48 7.76
C MET A 66 1.44 7.64 7.17
N GLU A 67 1.46 8.78 7.83
CA GLU A 67 2.02 10.04 7.33
C GLU A 67 3.50 9.93 6.90
N ASN A 68 4.28 9.15 7.66
CA ASN A 68 5.71 8.95 7.41
C ASN A 68 6.02 7.63 6.70
N ALA A 69 5.00 6.87 6.31
CA ALA A 69 5.17 5.66 5.51
C ALA A 69 5.62 6.00 4.08
N VAL A 70 6.23 5.02 3.43
CA VAL A 70 6.64 5.11 2.02
C VAL A 70 6.02 3.98 1.22
N TYR A 71 5.62 4.27 -0.02
CA TYR A 71 5.09 3.26 -0.92
C TYR A 71 5.66 3.47 -2.32
N SER A 72 6.38 2.47 -2.84
CA SER A 72 7.06 2.59 -4.13
C SER A 72 7.22 1.24 -4.84
N VAL A 73 7.37 1.30 -6.17
CA VAL A 73 7.57 0.11 -7.01
C VAL A 73 8.97 -0.50 -6.86
N LEU A 74 9.97 0.28 -6.46
CA LEU A 74 11.36 -0.14 -6.26
C LEU A 74 12.07 0.80 -5.31
N SER A 75 13.25 0.39 -4.80
CA SER A 75 14.07 1.25 -3.95
C SER A 75 14.70 2.42 -4.73
N PRO A 76 15.08 3.52 -4.05
CA PRO A 76 15.83 4.61 -4.68
C PRO A 76 17.12 4.16 -5.36
N GLU A 77 17.83 3.20 -4.78
CA GLU A 77 19.03 2.58 -5.39
C GLU A 77 18.68 1.85 -6.69
N GLY A 78 17.59 1.10 -6.69
CA GLY A 78 17.07 0.40 -7.87
C GLY A 78 16.69 1.38 -8.98
N PHE A 79 15.96 2.44 -8.62
CA PHE A 79 15.57 3.51 -9.54
C PHE A 79 16.81 4.17 -10.18
N ALA A 80 17.78 4.60 -9.37
CA ALA A 80 19.01 5.24 -9.83
C ALA A 80 19.84 4.30 -10.72
N SER A 81 19.92 3.03 -10.36
CA SER A 81 20.62 2.02 -11.16
C SER A 81 19.99 1.80 -12.53
N ILE A 82 18.67 1.71 -12.60
CA ILE A 82 17.94 1.45 -13.85
C ILE A 82 17.96 2.66 -14.76
N LEU A 83 17.61 3.86 -14.25
CA LEU A 83 17.44 5.05 -15.09
C LEU A 83 18.75 5.81 -15.31
N TRP A 84 19.60 5.88 -14.30
CA TRP A 84 20.81 6.70 -14.36
C TRP A 84 22.11 5.89 -14.43
N LYS A 85 22.00 4.55 -14.33
CA LYS A 85 23.14 3.63 -14.34
C LYS A 85 24.15 3.90 -13.20
N ASP A 86 23.69 4.50 -12.11
CA ASP A 86 24.49 4.86 -10.94
C ASP A 86 23.67 4.76 -9.65
N SER A 87 23.83 3.65 -8.91
CA SER A 87 23.13 3.41 -7.63
C SER A 87 23.52 4.40 -6.52
N LYS A 88 24.68 5.08 -6.62
CA LYS A 88 25.12 6.05 -5.63
C LYS A 88 24.27 7.32 -5.60
N ARG A 89 23.46 7.54 -6.64
CA ARG A 89 22.51 8.66 -6.73
C ARG A 89 21.16 8.37 -6.05
N ALA A 90 21.10 7.41 -5.13
CA ALA A 90 19.87 7.01 -4.44
C ALA A 90 19.16 8.19 -3.72
N SER A 91 19.91 9.10 -3.10
CA SER A 91 19.34 10.27 -2.43
C SER A 91 18.63 11.22 -3.40
N GLU A 92 19.21 11.43 -4.59
CA GLU A 92 18.58 12.21 -5.65
C GLU A 92 17.34 11.50 -6.22
N ALA A 93 17.44 10.16 -6.38
CA ALA A 93 16.33 9.33 -6.81
C ALA A 93 15.13 9.44 -5.84
N ALA A 94 15.37 9.32 -4.55
CA ALA A 94 14.34 9.46 -3.52
C ALA A 94 13.56 10.78 -3.64
N GLY A 95 14.28 11.88 -3.94
CA GLY A 95 13.66 13.21 -4.13
C GLY A 95 12.74 13.33 -5.35
N VAL A 96 12.92 12.49 -6.38
CA VAL A 96 12.11 12.56 -7.61
C VAL A 96 11.05 11.45 -7.71
N MET A 97 11.13 10.42 -6.89
CA MET A 97 10.24 9.25 -6.97
C MET A 97 8.83 9.50 -6.46
N ARG A 98 8.61 10.56 -5.69
CA ARG A 98 7.29 10.90 -5.13
C ARG A 98 6.65 9.71 -4.39
N LEU A 99 7.37 9.16 -3.41
CA LEU A 99 7.01 7.95 -2.69
C LEU A 99 6.38 8.19 -1.31
N THR A 100 6.22 9.47 -0.91
CA THR A 100 5.64 9.84 0.39
C THR A 100 4.12 9.82 0.36
N ALA A 101 3.49 9.73 1.54
CA ALA A 101 2.04 9.75 1.66
C ALA A 101 1.41 11.00 1.02
N ALA A 102 2.02 12.18 1.23
CA ALA A 102 1.56 13.45 0.63
C ALA A 102 1.58 13.40 -0.91
N ASP A 103 2.69 12.94 -1.50
CA ASP A 103 2.84 12.79 -2.94
C ASP A 103 1.80 11.83 -3.53
N LEU A 104 1.62 10.68 -2.90
CA LEU A 104 0.74 9.63 -3.39
C LEU A 104 -0.74 9.99 -3.24
N LYS A 105 -1.09 10.79 -2.24
CA LYS A 105 -2.42 11.38 -2.11
C LYS A 105 -2.70 12.38 -3.25
N GLU A 106 -1.73 13.25 -3.57
CA GLU A 106 -1.83 14.19 -4.69
C GLU A 106 -1.98 13.44 -6.03
N LEU A 107 -1.21 12.36 -6.22
CA LEU A 107 -1.28 11.49 -7.40
C LEU A 107 -2.51 10.59 -7.42
N LYS A 108 -3.35 10.60 -6.38
CA LYS A 108 -4.55 9.76 -6.23
C LYS A 108 -4.25 8.26 -6.23
N VAL A 109 -3.06 7.88 -5.80
CA VAL A 109 -2.66 6.48 -5.58
C VAL A 109 -3.19 5.96 -4.27
N ILE A 110 -3.32 6.84 -3.27
CA ILE A 110 -3.93 6.53 -1.97
C ILE A 110 -5.13 7.43 -1.69
N GLU A 111 -6.05 6.94 -0.87
CA GLU A 111 -7.28 7.64 -0.50
C GLU A 111 -7.15 8.44 0.80
N GLU A 112 -6.39 7.96 1.79
CA GLU A 112 -6.27 8.62 3.09
C GLU A 112 -4.83 8.63 3.63
N ILE A 113 -4.52 9.69 4.41
CA ILE A 113 -3.32 9.80 5.22
C ILE A 113 -3.75 9.75 6.69
N ILE A 114 -3.08 8.91 7.46
CA ILE A 114 -3.25 8.80 8.92
C ILE A 114 -2.11 9.59 9.56
N CYS A 115 -2.45 10.66 10.26
CA CYS A 115 -1.45 11.50 10.93
C CYS A 115 -0.73 10.73 12.03
N GLU A 116 0.55 11.02 12.21
CA GLU A 116 1.39 10.35 13.20
C GLU A 116 1.84 11.34 14.27
N PRO A 117 2.01 10.90 15.53
CA PRO A 117 2.51 11.75 16.59
C PRO A 117 4.02 11.98 16.41
N GLU A 118 4.55 13.11 16.83
CA GLU A 118 6.00 13.38 16.84
C GLU A 118 6.82 12.35 17.64
N VAL A 119 6.21 11.77 18.67
CA VAL A 119 6.83 10.74 19.52
C VAL A 119 5.86 9.61 19.75
N TYR A 120 6.28 8.41 19.40
CA TYR A 120 5.50 7.19 19.61
C TYR A 120 5.56 6.73 21.06
N ARG A 121 4.43 6.85 21.75
CA ARG A 121 4.17 6.35 23.11
C ARG A 121 2.71 5.89 23.19
N GLU A 122 2.39 5.13 24.22
CA GLU A 122 1.04 4.64 24.44
C GLU A 122 -0.01 5.78 24.46
N ASP A 123 0.28 6.84 25.21
CA ASP A 123 -0.60 8.00 25.34
C ASP A 123 -0.78 8.80 24.03
N THR A 124 0.28 8.90 23.21
CA THR A 124 0.25 9.63 21.92
C THR A 124 -0.36 8.81 20.80
N MET A 125 -0.35 7.47 20.90
CA MET A 125 -0.97 6.60 19.93
C MET A 125 -2.48 6.43 20.08
N VAL A 126 -3.04 6.68 21.27
CA VAL A 126 -4.48 6.56 21.48
C VAL A 126 -5.30 7.42 20.51
N PRO A 127 -5.01 8.72 20.30
CA PRO A 127 -5.74 9.52 19.32
C PRO A 127 -5.65 8.98 17.89
N VAL A 128 -4.48 8.49 17.48
CA VAL A 128 -4.26 7.90 16.14
C VAL A 128 -5.10 6.64 15.96
N LEU A 129 -5.16 5.80 16.99
CA LEU A 129 -5.96 4.57 16.95
C LEU A 129 -7.45 4.88 16.92
N CYS A 130 -7.91 5.90 17.66
CA CYS A 130 -9.31 6.34 17.62
C CYS A 130 -9.68 6.90 16.24
N GLU A 131 -8.82 7.72 15.63
CA GLU A 131 -9.04 8.23 14.26
C GLU A 131 -9.10 7.10 13.26
N LEU A 132 -8.18 6.14 13.37
CA LEU A 132 -8.12 4.98 12.48
C LEU A 132 -9.37 4.10 12.61
N GLU A 133 -9.83 3.86 13.86
CA GLU A 133 -11.05 3.11 14.14
C GLU A 133 -12.27 3.78 13.49
N GLU A 134 -12.47 5.09 13.73
CA GLU A 134 -13.56 5.86 13.14
C GLU A 134 -13.57 5.82 11.61
N LYS A 135 -12.40 6.01 10.99
CA LYS A 135 -12.25 5.94 9.53
C LYS A 135 -12.54 4.53 8.99
N MET A 136 -12.07 3.48 9.68
CA MET A 136 -12.36 2.10 9.28
C MET A 136 -13.84 1.75 9.42
N GLU A 137 -14.52 2.21 10.46
CA GLU A 137 -15.97 2.02 10.61
C GLU A 137 -16.71 2.69 9.45
N HIS A 138 -16.36 3.93 9.12
CA HIS A 138 -16.95 4.63 7.98
C HIS A 138 -16.71 3.90 6.65
N PHE A 139 -15.49 3.41 6.42
CA PHE A 139 -15.17 2.58 5.25
C PHE A 139 -16.05 1.32 5.20
N LEU A 140 -16.18 0.63 6.33
CA LEU A 140 -16.98 -0.60 6.40
C LEU A 140 -18.47 -0.35 6.16
N GLU A 141 -19.02 0.75 6.67
CA GLU A 141 -20.39 1.17 6.40
C GLU A 141 -20.61 1.49 4.92
N GLN A 142 -19.71 2.28 4.33
CA GLN A 142 -19.80 2.68 2.93
C GLN A 142 -19.70 1.49 1.98
N TYR A 143 -18.65 0.68 2.12
CA TYR A 143 -18.38 -0.42 1.21
C TYR A 143 -19.20 -1.67 1.54
N GLY A 144 -19.57 -1.87 2.79
CA GLY A 144 -20.43 -2.99 3.22
C GLY A 144 -21.85 -2.93 2.67
N SER A 145 -22.30 -1.74 2.26
CA SER A 145 -23.60 -1.55 1.61
C SER A 145 -23.62 -1.92 0.12
N LEU A 146 -22.45 -2.10 -0.50
CA LEU A 146 -22.31 -2.34 -1.93
C LEU A 146 -22.51 -3.82 -2.27
N SER A 147 -23.08 -4.08 -3.45
CA SER A 147 -23.17 -5.44 -3.99
C SER A 147 -21.78 -5.95 -4.42
N GLU A 148 -21.61 -7.27 -4.49
CA GLU A 148 -20.39 -7.93 -4.96
C GLU A 148 -19.87 -7.36 -6.28
N LYS A 149 -20.78 -7.12 -7.24
CA LYS A 149 -20.45 -6.55 -8.54
C LYS A 149 -19.96 -5.11 -8.43
N GLN A 150 -20.61 -4.28 -7.61
CA GLN A 150 -20.20 -2.90 -7.41
C GLN A 150 -18.79 -2.81 -6.78
N LEU A 151 -18.48 -3.69 -5.83
CA LEU A 151 -17.15 -3.76 -5.22
C LEU A 151 -16.07 -4.09 -6.26
N THR A 152 -16.26 -5.15 -7.04
CA THR A 152 -15.26 -5.56 -8.05
C THR A 152 -15.11 -4.53 -9.17
N ASP A 153 -16.22 -3.94 -9.66
CA ASP A 153 -16.19 -2.91 -10.70
C ASP A 153 -15.48 -1.64 -10.20
N ARG A 154 -15.78 -1.17 -8.97
CA ARG A 154 -15.11 0.01 -8.38
C ARG A 154 -13.62 -0.21 -8.19
N ARG A 155 -13.21 -1.38 -7.70
CA ARG A 155 -11.80 -1.75 -7.54
C ARG A 155 -11.09 -1.76 -8.88
N TYR A 156 -11.69 -2.38 -9.90
CA TYR A 156 -11.17 -2.35 -11.27
C TYR A 156 -11.01 -0.92 -11.78
N ASP A 157 -12.05 -0.10 -11.66
CA ASP A 157 -12.06 1.29 -12.12
C ASP A 157 -11.01 2.16 -11.40
N ARG A 158 -10.75 1.89 -10.10
CA ARG A 158 -9.73 2.56 -9.33
C ARG A 158 -8.36 2.40 -9.98
N PHE A 159 -7.96 1.17 -10.28
CA PHE A 159 -6.67 0.87 -10.93
C PHE A 159 -6.61 1.34 -12.40
N ARG A 160 -7.74 1.49 -13.07
CA ARG A 160 -7.77 2.00 -14.45
C ARG A 160 -7.62 3.52 -14.54
N ARG A 161 -7.78 4.24 -13.44
CA ARG A 161 -7.66 5.72 -13.37
C ARG A 161 -6.26 6.19 -12.98
N MET A 162 -5.42 5.31 -12.47
CA MET A 162 -4.01 5.56 -12.19
C MET A 162 -3.21 5.43 -13.50
#